data_4a8a45055fe06f30ed9abeb53a4b6838
#
_entry.id   4a8a45055fe06f30ed9abeb53a4b6838
#
_cell.length_a   1.000
_cell.length_b   1.000
_cell.length_c   1.000
_cell.angle_alpha   90.00
_cell.angle_beta   90.00
_cell.angle_gamma   90.00
#
_symmetry.space_group_name_H-M   'P 1'
#
loop_
_entity.id
_entity.type
_entity.pdbx_description
1 polymer ?
#
loop_
_entity_poly.entity_id
_entity_poly.type
_entity_poly.pdbx_seq_one_letter_code
_entity_poly.pdbx_strand_id
1 'polypeptide(L)'
;MAQNIGFISTRFAGQDGVSLESAKWAEVLWEDRHVSYWYSGQSDRNPDISYVVPEAYFGFPENQWINQRIWNSDQRDRFVTERVSAMANYLKGTIYRFVDKYDIDILIPQNCLAIPMHLPLGIAVTEFLSETRMPAIAHHHDFFWERTRFSVNSVPEYLDMSFPPKLSNMRDVVINQEAQEQLALRKGCSSLVIPNVFDFDNPPASADEYASDVRKEIGLAEDDFFILQPTRVVPRKGIEQAIKLVSLLKEPRCKLVISHDAGDEGYEYLGMLEQLAKEEGV
;
A
#
# COMPACT_ATOMS: atom_id res chain seq x y z
N MET A 1 -24.08 16.45 8.97
CA MET A 1 -24.93 15.71 8.01
C MET A 1 -24.17 14.46 7.63
N ALA A 2 -24.87 13.34 7.45
CA ALA A 2 -24.26 12.12 6.91
C ALA A 2 -23.71 12.40 5.51
N GLN A 3 -22.59 11.79 5.16
CA GLN A 3 -21.93 11.94 3.87
C GLN A 3 -21.57 10.57 3.30
N ASN A 4 -21.55 10.47 1.99
CA ASN A 4 -21.08 9.30 1.27
C ASN A 4 -19.58 9.48 0.97
N ILE A 5 -18.77 8.60 1.52
CA ILE A 5 -17.30 8.66 1.45
C ILE A 5 -16.80 7.62 0.45
N GLY A 6 -16.07 8.07 -0.57
CA GLY A 6 -15.49 7.20 -1.58
C GLY A 6 -14.00 6.92 -1.31
N PHE A 7 -13.66 5.72 -0.87
CA PHE A 7 -12.27 5.28 -0.76
C PHE A 7 -11.76 4.83 -2.13
N ILE A 8 -10.56 5.27 -2.51
CA ILE A 8 -9.89 4.88 -3.77
C ILE A 8 -8.51 4.30 -3.48
N SER A 9 -8.24 3.09 -3.96
CA SER A 9 -6.91 2.48 -3.97
C SER A 9 -6.76 1.49 -5.13
N THR A 10 -5.59 0.93 -5.31
CA THR A 10 -5.36 -0.15 -6.27
C THR A 10 -5.96 -1.48 -5.80
N ARG A 11 -6.08 -1.68 -4.48
CA ARG A 11 -6.62 -2.88 -3.84
C ARG A 11 -7.21 -2.56 -2.47
N PHE A 12 -8.33 -3.19 -2.16
CA PHE A 12 -8.90 -3.30 -0.81
C PHE A 12 -9.22 -4.76 -0.53
N ALA A 13 -8.19 -5.59 -0.41
CA ALA A 13 -8.33 -7.02 -0.18
C ALA A 13 -7.13 -7.57 0.60
N GLY A 14 -7.40 -8.60 1.41
CA GLY A 14 -6.38 -9.27 2.23
C GLY A 14 -5.98 -8.47 3.47
N GLN A 15 -4.79 -8.79 3.99
CA GLN A 15 -4.31 -8.27 5.29
C GLN A 15 -3.15 -7.27 5.13
N ASP A 16 -3.08 -6.55 4.02
CA ASP A 16 -2.07 -5.49 3.87
C ASP A 16 -2.45 -4.23 4.66
N GLY A 17 -1.41 -3.44 5.03
CA GLY A 17 -1.58 -2.28 5.89
C GLY A 17 -2.56 -1.23 5.36
N VAL A 18 -2.63 -1.01 4.04
CA VAL A 18 -3.57 -0.04 3.44
C VAL A 18 -5.00 -0.52 3.58
N SER A 19 -5.25 -1.81 3.28
CA SER A 19 -6.60 -2.42 3.39
C SER A 19 -7.10 -2.43 4.83
N LEU A 20 -6.23 -2.79 5.80
CA LEU A 20 -6.59 -2.82 7.22
C LEU A 20 -6.84 -1.42 7.78
N GLU A 21 -5.97 -0.45 7.48
CA GLU A 21 -6.12 0.91 7.97
C GLU A 21 -7.36 1.60 7.38
N SER A 22 -7.64 1.36 6.09
CA SER A 22 -8.85 1.89 5.46
C SER A 22 -10.12 1.36 6.11
N ALA A 23 -10.12 0.10 6.60
CA ALA A 23 -11.25 -0.47 7.31
C ALA A 23 -11.50 0.25 8.63
N LYS A 24 -10.45 0.55 9.41
CA LYS A 24 -10.57 1.31 10.66
C LYS A 24 -11.11 2.73 10.43
N TRP A 25 -10.62 3.40 9.38
CA TRP A 25 -11.16 4.71 9.01
C TRP A 25 -12.65 4.63 8.68
N ALA A 26 -13.06 3.62 7.91
CA ALA A 26 -14.47 3.44 7.56
C ALA A 26 -15.34 3.13 8.79
N GLU A 27 -14.82 2.39 9.79
CA GLU A 27 -15.49 2.11 11.05
C GLU A 27 -15.71 3.39 11.88
N VAL A 28 -14.66 4.20 12.08
CA VAL A 28 -14.76 5.49 12.77
C VAL A 28 -15.74 6.44 12.05
N LEU A 29 -15.67 6.50 10.72
CA LEU A 29 -16.60 7.32 9.93
C LEU A 29 -18.05 6.83 10.05
N TRP A 30 -18.26 5.52 10.20
CA TRP A 30 -19.59 4.95 10.44
C TRP A 30 -20.19 5.35 11.80
N GLU A 31 -19.36 5.47 12.84
CA GLU A 31 -19.79 5.98 14.16
C GLU A 31 -20.36 7.38 14.05
N ASP A 32 -19.80 8.21 13.17
CA ASP A 32 -20.27 9.55 12.83
C ASP A 32 -21.40 9.54 11.76
N ARG A 33 -21.93 8.35 11.41
CA ARG A 33 -23.02 8.12 10.46
C ARG A 33 -22.68 8.41 9.00
N HIS A 34 -21.41 8.43 8.62
CA HIS A 34 -20.99 8.45 7.23
C HIS A 34 -21.05 7.05 6.62
N VAL A 35 -21.27 6.97 5.32
CA VAL A 35 -21.30 5.69 4.59
C VAL A 35 -20.08 5.59 3.70
N SER A 36 -19.34 4.47 3.78
CA SER A 36 -18.13 4.24 3.01
C SER A 36 -18.37 3.35 1.81
N TYR A 37 -17.86 3.76 0.65
CA TYR A 37 -17.88 3.03 -0.62
C TYR A 37 -16.45 2.85 -1.13
N TRP A 38 -16.20 1.78 -1.88
CA TRP A 38 -14.86 1.32 -2.21
C TRP A 38 -14.63 1.24 -3.72
N TYR A 39 -13.68 2.00 -4.24
CA TYR A 39 -13.21 1.88 -5.61
C TYR A 39 -11.81 1.24 -5.63
N SER A 40 -11.64 0.12 -6.32
CA SER A 40 -10.31 -0.51 -6.48
C SER A 40 -10.27 -1.50 -7.64
N GLY A 41 -9.06 -1.93 -7.97
CA GLY A 41 -8.84 -3.00 -8.95
C GLY A 41 -9.12 -4.40 -8.42
N GLN A 42 -9.04 -4.59 -7.11
CA GLN A 42 -9.35 -5.83 -6.41
C GLN A 42 -9.94 -5.51 -5.03
N SER A 43 -11.03 -6.16 -4.67
CA SER A 43 -11.72 -5.96 -3.38
C SER A 43 -12.23 -7.27 -2.81
N ASP A 44 -12.15 -7.42 -1.49
CA ASP A 44 -12.85 -8.43 -0.69
C ASP A 44 -13.98 -7.83 0.16
N ARG A 45 -14.26 -6.53 -0.03
CA ARG A 45 -15.35 -5.81 0.63
C ARG A 45 -16.70 -6.23 0.06
N ASN A 46 -17.79 -5.91 0.80
CA ASN A 46 -19.14 -6.17 0.34
C ASN A 46 -19.35 -5.63 -1.09
N PRO A 47 -19.80 -6.46 -2.04
CA PRO A 47 -19.99 -6.06 -3.43
C PRO A 47 -20.98 -4.91 -3.64
N ASP A 48 -21.97 -4.75 -2.76
CA ASP A 48 -23.01 -3.71 -2.87
C ASP A 48 -22.46 -2.29 -2.70
N ILE A 49 -21.36 -2.17 -1.95
CA ILE A 49 -20.66 -0.90 -1.68
C ILE A 49 -19.30 -0.82 -2.38
N SER A 50 -19.00 -1.78 -3.26
CA SER A 50 -17.73 -1.85 -3.99
C SER A 50 -17.92 -1.60 -5.47
N TYR A 51 -16.99 -0.85 -6.05
CA TYR A 51 -16.87 -0.58 -7.48
C TYR A 51 -15.52 -1.10 -7.96
N VAL A 52 -15.51 -2.37 -8.39
CA VAL A 52 -14.28 -3.05 -8.80
C VAL A 52 -14.01 -2.79 -10.28
N VAL A 53 -12.83 -2.23 -10.58
CA VAL A 53 -12.31 -1.96 -11.91
C VAL A 53 -10.99 -2.71 -12.05
N PRO A 54 -10.96 -3.91 -12.63
CA PRO A 54 -9.74 -4.74 -12.69
C PRO A 54 -8.51 -4.01 -13.21
N GLU A 55 -8.71 -3.08 -14.14
CA GLU A 55 -7.64 -2.26 -14.72
C GLU A 55 -6.98 -1.31 -13.71
N ALA A 56 -7.61 -1.01 -12.58
CA ALA A 56 -7.03 -0.20 -11.50
C ALA A 56 -6.14 -1.03 -10.55
N TYR A 57 -6.07 -2.36 -10.72
CA TYR A 57 -5.21 -3.20 -9.91
C TYR A 57 -3.73 -3.01 -10.30
N PHE A 58 -2.85 -2.85 -9.31
CA PHE A 58 -1.41 -2.67 -9.58
C PHE A 58 -0.78 -3.84 -10.34
N GLY A 59 -1.30 -5.06 -10.17
CA GLY A 59 -0.89 -6.27 -10.91
C GLY A 59 -1.57 -6.45 -12.27
N PHE A 60 -2.41 -5.53 -12.73
CA PHE A 60 -3.04 -5.63 -14.04
C PHE A 60 -1.98 -5.65 -15.16
N PRO A 61 -2.10 -6.54 -16.15
CA PRO A 61 -1.03 -6.76 -17.15
C PRO A 61 -0.55 -5.50 -17.86
N GLU A 62 -1.44 -4.59 -18.23
CA GLU A 62 -1.07 -3.33 -18.88
C GLU A 62 -0.28 -2.41 -17.94
N ASN A 63 -0.67 -2.34 -16.65
CA ASN A 63 0.08 -1.57 -15.67
C ASN A 63 1.47 -2.16 -15.40
N GLN A 64 1.57 -3.49 -15.36
CA GLN A 64 2.87 -4.16 -15.24
C GLN A 64 3.76 -3.88 -16.46
N TRP A 65 3.18 -3.90 -17.67
CA TRP A 65 3.90 -3.56 -18.90
C TRP A 65 4.42 -2.12 -18.89
N ILE A 66 3.62 -1.15 -18.39
CA ILE A 66 4.04 0.23 -18.20
C ILE A 66 5.18 0.29 -17.17
N ASN A 67 5.00 -0.31 -15.99
CA ASN A 67 5.97 -0.28 -14.90
C ASN A 67 7.35 -0.83 -15.32
N GLN A 68 7.40 -1.90 -16.11
CA GLN A 68 8.65 -2.46 -16.64
C GLN A 68 9.43 -1.49 -17.56
N ARG A 69 8.77 -0.44 -18.09
CA ARG A 69 9.34 0.50 -19.06
C ARG A 69 9.61 1.88 -18.53
N ILE A 70 9.07 2.21 -17.36
CA ILE A 70 9.23 3.53 -16.76
C ILE A 70 10.17 3.54 -15.57
N TRP A 71 10.36 2.39 -14.89
CA TRP A 71 11.28 2.26 -13.76
C TRP A 71 12.64 1.69 -14.23
N ASN A 72 13.71 2.09 -13.54
CA ASN A 72 15.10 1.74 -13.87
C ASN A 72 15.53 2.19 -15.28
N SER A 73 14.89 3.22 -15.83
CA SER A 73 15.20 3.85 -17.11
C SER A 73 15.02 5.35 -17.00
N ASP A 74 15.87 6.13 -17.66
CA ASP A 74 15.78 7.58 -17.84
C ASP A 74 15.13 7.97 -19.18
N GLN A 75 14.82 6.99 -20.03
CA GLN A 75 14.24 7.18 -21.35
C GLN A 75 12.85 6.56 -21.44
N ARG A 76 11.94 7.26 -22.09
CA ARG A 76 10.57 6.82 -22.33
C ARG A 76 10.22 6.90 -23.80
N ASP A 77 9.74 5.78 -24.36
CA ASP A 77 9.18 5.72 -25.69
C ASP A 77 7.83 6.46 -25.74
N ARG A 78 7.53 7.12 -26.88
CA ARG A 78 6.26 7.77 -27.14
C ARG A 78 5.07 6.84 -26.92
N PHE A 79 5.21 5.59 -27.33
CA PHE A 79 4.14 4.60 -27.18
C PHE A 79 3.80 4.31 -25.70
N VAL A 80 4.79 4.35 -24.80
CA VAL A 80 4.55 4.25 -23.36
C VAL A 80 3.73 5.43 -22.86
N THR A 81 4.04 6.65 -23.31
CA THR A 81 3.26 7.85 -22.98
C THR A 81 1.80 7.72 -23.43
N GLU A 82 1.58 7.26 -24.66
CA GLU A 82 0.24 7.05 -25.21
C GLU A 82 -0.57 6.03 -24.38
N ARG A 83 0.07 4.93 -23.95
CA ARG A 83 -0.54 3.91 -23.10
C ARG A 83 -0.88 4.43 -21.69
N VAL A 84 0.04 5.17 -21.07
CA VAL A 84 -0.21 5.83 -19.78
C VAL A 84 -1.42 6.75 -19.88
N SER A 85 -1.47 7.61 -20.90
CA SER A 85 -2.56 8.55 -21.10
C SER A 85 -3.90 7.86 -21.39
N ALA A 86 -3.89 6.82 -22.22
CA ALA A 86 -5.10 6.06 -22.55
C ALA A 86 -5.69 5.38 -21.31
N MET A 87 -4.84 4.72 -20.50
CA MET A 87 -5.27 4.07 -19.28
C MET A 87 -5.74 5.09 -18.22
N ALA A 88 -5.03 6.20 -18.05
CA ALA A 88 -5.45 7.27 -17.13
C ALA A 88 -6.82 7.85 -17.50
N ASN A 89 -7.07 8.13 -18.78
CA ASN A 89 -8.37 8.61 -19.26
C ASN A 89 -9.50 7.58 -19.05
N TYR A 90 -9.23 6.31 -19.30
CA TYR A 90 -10.18 5.23 -19.02
C TYR A 90 -10.54 5.17 -17.54
N LEU A 91 -9.52 5.11 -16.67
CA LEU A 91 -9.72 5.04 -15.20
C LEU A 91 -10.43 6.29 -14.68
N LYS A 92 -10.09 7.48 -15.19
CA LYS A 92 -10.81 8.71 -14.84
C LYS A 92 -12.30 8.59 -15.15
N GLY A 93 -12.68 8.08 -16.31
CA GLY A 93 -14.07 7.80 -16.67
C GLY A 93 -14.75 6.79 -15.73
N THR A 94 -14.02 5.82 -15.18
CA THR A 94 -14.58 4.89 -14.19
C THR A 94 -14.76 5.54 -12.81
N ILE A 95 -13.89 6.49 -12.43
CA ILE A 95 -14.03 7.28 -11.19
C ILE A 95 -15.28 8.16 -11.25
N TYR A 96 -15.54 8.83 -12.39
CA TYR A 96 -16.79 9.57 -12.59
C TYR A 96 -18.01 8.67 -12.34
N ARG A 97 -18.05 7.49 -12.96
CA ARG A 97 -19.17 6.53 -12.78
C ARG A 97 -19.30 6.02 -11.33
N PHE A 98 -18.18 5.84 -10.62
CA PHE A 98 -18.18 5.47 -9.22
C PHE A 98 -18.83 6.56 -8.36
N VAL A 99 -18.41 7.80 -8.56
CA VAL A 99 -18.94 8.97 -7.85
C VAL A 99 -20.42 9.14 -8.09
N ASP A 100 -20.84 9.08 -9.37
CA ASP A 100 -22.26 9.21 -9.74
C ASP A 100 -23.11 8.05 -9.19
N LYS A 101 -22.59 6.81 -9.23
CA LYS A 101 -23.34 5.62 -8.77
C LYS A 101 -23.69 5.66 -7.30
N TYR A 102 -22.77 6.17 -6.48
CA TYR A 102 -22.91 6.14 -5.03
C TYR A 102 -23.13 7.52 -4.40
N ASP A 103 -23.34 8.54 -5.22
CA ASP A 103 -23.53 9.95 -4.79
C ASP A 103 -22.46 10.38 -3.77
N ILE A 104 -21.17 10.22 -4.17
CA ILE A 104 -20.04 10.43 -3.28
C ILE A 104 -19.84 11.93 -3.02
N ASP A 105 -19.74 12.30 -1.76
CA ASP A 105 -19.49 13.68 -1.32
C ASP A 105 -18.00 14.00 -1.16
N ILE A 106 -17.21 13.04 -0.66
CA ILE A 106 -15.78 13.20 -0.36
C ILE A 106 -15.01 11.97 -0.84
N LEU A 107 -13.86 12.19 -1.47
CA LEU A 107 -12.94 11.10 -1.82
C LEU A 107 -11.82 10.95 -0.79
N ILE A 108 -11.47 9.69 -0.50
CA ILE A 108 -10.29 9.35 0.31
C ILE A 108 -9.36 8.46 -0.52
N PRO A 109 -8.43 9.06 -1.29
CA PRO A 109 -7.35 8.32 -1.93
C PRO A 109 -6.42 7.69 -0.87
N GLN A 110 -6.39 6.36 -0.84
CA GLN A 110 -5.59 5.59 0.11
C GLN A 110 -4.29 5.14 -0.55
N ASN A 111 -3.21 5.82 -0.23
CA ASN A 111 -1.83 5.59 -0.68
C ASN A 111 -1.61 5.60 -2.21
N CYS A 112 -2.65 5.72 -3.03
CA CYS A 112 -2.55 5.70 -4.49
C CYS A 112 -2.06 7.02 -5.09
N LEU A 113 -1.98 8.09 -4.30
CA LEU A 113 -1.35 9.37 -4.64
C LEU A 113 0.01 9.56 -3.96
N ALA A 114 0.53 8.57 -3.27
CA ALA A 114 1.83 8.62 -2.59
C ALA A 114 2.87 7.72 -3.26
N ILE A 115 2.45 6.51 -3.67
CA ILE A 115 3.32 5.52 -4.30
C ILE A 115 2.76 5.14 -5.66
N PRO A 116 3.55 5.32 -6.74
CA PRO A 116 3.12 5.06 -8.11
C PRO A 116 3.14 3.56 -8.46
N MET A 117 2.54 2.70 -7.61
CA MET A 117 2.31 1.29 -7.94
C MET A 117 1.45 1.15 -9.20
N HIS A 118 0.60 2.15 -9.42
CA HIS A 118 -0.23 2.30 -10.60
C HIS A 118 -0.22 3.76 -11.07
N LEU A 119 0.78 4.11 -11.89
CA LEU A 119 0.97 5.48 -12.37
C LEU A 119 -0.31 6.07 -13.03
N PRO A 120 -0.99 5.37 -13.97
CA PRO A 120 -2.20 5.88 -14.59
C PRO A 120 -3.34 6.16 -13.60
N LEU A 121 -3.49 5.39 -12.53
CA LEU A 121 -4.52 5.64 -11.52
C LEU A 121 -4.26 6.94 -10.76
N GLY A 122 -3.01 7.19 -10.34
CA GLY A 122 -2.65 8.45 -9.69
C GLY A 122 -2.93 9.66 -10.57
N ILE A 123 -2.62 9.59 -11.87
CA ILE A 123 -2.95 10.61 -12.86
C ILE A 123 -4.48 10.80 -12.96
N ALA A 124 -5.22 9.70 -13.09
CA ALA A 124 -6.68 9.72 -13.21
C ALA A 124 -7.36 10.40 -12.02
N VAL A 125 -6.95 10.05 -10.80
CA VAL A 125 -7.47 10.67 -9.56
C VAL A 125 -7.11 12.15 -9.49
N THR A 126 -5.87 12.51 -9.82
CA THR A 126 -5.41 13.90 -9.84
C THR A 126 -6.21 14.75 -10.81
N GLU A 127 -6.40 14.27 -12.05
CA GLU A 127 -7.19 14.98 -13.06
C GLU A 127 -8.65 15.09 -12.66
N PHE A 128 -9.25 13.99 -12.17
CA PHE A 128 -10.64 14.01 -11.67
C PHE A 128 -10.84 15.08 -10.59
N LEU A 129 -9.97 15.10 -9.58
CA LEU A 129 -10.05 16.10 -8.49
C LEU A 129 -9.82 17.53 -8.99
N SER A 130 -8.96 17.72 -10.00
CA SER A 130 -8.72 19.03 -10.61
C SER A 130 -9.91 19.52 -11.42
N GLU A 131 -10.56 18.64 -12.17
CA GLU A 131 -11.72 18.94 -13.03
C GLU A 131 -12.98 19.24 -12.21
N THR A 132 -13.26 18.42 -11.20
CA THR A 132 -14.51 18.48 -10.44
C THR A 132 -14.45 19.39 -9.22
N ARG A 133 -13.25 19.66 -8.70
CA ARG A 133 -13.04 20.35 -7.42
C ARG A 133 -13.69 19.63 -6.23
N MET A 134 -13.98 18.35 -6.38
CA MET A 134 -14.52 17.52 -5.30
C MET A 134 -13.59 17.54 -4.09
N PRO A 135 -14.11 17.65 -2.86
CA PRO A 135 -13.30 17.56 -1.65
C PRO A 135 -12.61 16.20 -1.54
N ALA A 136 -11.34 16.19 -1.14
CA ALA A 136 -10.61 14.96 -0.93
C ALA A 136 -9.71 15.01 0.32
N ILE A 137 -9.49 13.84 0.92
CA ILE A 137 -8.53 13.61 2.01
C ILE A 137 -7.59 12.51 1.54
N ALA A 138 -6.39 12.88 1.08
CA ALA A 138 -5.40 11.91 0.63
C ALA A 138 -4.62 11.35 1.83
N HIS A 139 -4.73 10.05 2.08
CA HIS A 139 -4.05 9.38 3.18
C HIS A 139 -2.79 8.67 2.65
N HIS A 140 -1.63 9.09 3.15
CA HIS A 140 -0.31 8.64 2.72
C HIS A 140 0.36 7.82 3.81
N HIS A 141 0.70 6.56 3.50
CA HIS A 141 1.41 5.67 4.42
C HIS A 141 2.92 5.78 4.26
N ASP A 142 3.38 5.93 3.02
CA ASP A 142 4.76 6.16 2.62
C ASP A 142 4.79 6.87 1.26
N PHE A 143 5.93 7.44 0.89
CA PHE A 143 6.08 8.17 -0.36
C PHE A 143 7.03 7.45 -1.33
N PHE A 144 6.90 7.73 -2.63
CA PHE A 144 7.73 7.10 -3.65
C PHE A 144 9.23 7.39 -3.47
N TRP A 145 9.59 8.54 -2.95
CA TRP A 145 10.99 8.90 -2.70
C TRP A 145 11.64 8.13 -1.54
N GLU A 146 10.86 7.43 -0.74
CA GLU A 146 11.35 6.52 0.30
C GLU A 146 11.73 5.13 -0.24
N ARG A 147 11.44 4.88 -1.52
CA ARG A 147 11.65 3.56 -2.14
C ARG A 147 12.62 3.64 -3.31
N THR A 148 13.77 2.97 -3.19
CA THR A 148 14.85 2.95 -4.20
C THR A 148 14.36 2.51 -5.58
N ARG A 149 13.36 1.63 -5.67
CA ARG A 149 12.79 1.15 -6.94
C ARG A 149 12.21 2.24 -7.84
N PHE A 150 11.90 3.41 -7.29
CA PHE A 150 11.37 4.56 -8.04
C PHE A 150 12.41 5.66 -8.27
N SER A 151 13.64 5.51 -7.75
CA SER A 151 14.68 6.55 -7.82
C SER A 151 15.14 6.83 -9.24
N VAL A 152 15.24 5.79 -10.07
CA VAL A 152 15.55 5.94 -11.50
C VAL A 152 14.26 5.70 -12.27
N ASN A 153 13.79 6.73 -12.96
CA ASN A 153 12.53 6.66 -13.70
C ASN A 153 12.53 7.61 -14.90
N SER A 154 11.66 7.33 -15.85
CA SER A 154 11.48 8.13 -17.08
C SER A 154 10.18 8.97 -17.05
N VAL A 155 9.60 9.18 -15.84
CA VAL A 155 8.29 9.82 -15.63
C VAL A 155 8.28 10.91 -14.56
N PRO A 156 9.36 11.72 -14.40
CA PRO A 156 9.46 12.67 -13.30
C PRO A 156 8.32 13.71 -13.32
N GLU A 157 7.84 14.12 -14.48
CA GLU A 157 6.74 15.06 -14.65
C GLU A 157 5.41 14.51 -14.12
N TYR A 158 5.13 13.22 -14.30
CA TYR A 158 3.94 12.58 -13.75
C TYR A 158 4.05 12.40 -12.23
N LEU A 159 5.25 12.07 -11.73
CA LEU A 159 5.50 11.98 -10.29
C LEU A 159 5.33 13.34 -9.61
N ASP A 160 5.82 14.40 -10.25
CA ASP A 160 5.65 15.74 -9.71
C ASP A 160 4.19 16.19 -9.73
N MET A 161 3.46 15.88 -10.80
CA MET A 161 2.05 16.24 -10.95
C MET A 161 1.14 15.51 -9.99
N SER A 162 1.38 14.20 -9.72
CA SER A 162 0.36 13.32 -9.12
C SER A 162 0.77 12.56 -7.86
N PHE A 163 2.03 12.64 -7.40
CA PHE A 163 2.50 11.83 -6.27
C PHE A 163 3.29 12.61 -5.21
N PRO A 164 2.56 13.25 -4.26
CA PRO A 164 1.17 13.66 -4.31
C PRO A 164 0.95 14.94 -5.11
N PRO A 165 -0.26 15.16 -5.62
CA PRO A 165 -0.62 16.39 -6.30
C PRO A 165 -0.82 17.54 -5.31
N LYS A 166 -0.60 18.78 -5.75
CA LYS A 166 -0.87 19.97 -4.96
C LYS A 166 -2.21 20.58 -5.39
N LEU A 167 -3.30 20.20 -4.72
CA LEU A 167 -4.65 20.64 -5.02
C LEU A 167 -5.29 21.38 -3.84
N SER A 168 -5.96 22.50 -4.11
CA SER A 168 -6.56 23.33 -3.05
C SER A 168 -7.82 22.71 -2.41
N ASN A 169 -8.43 21.74 -3.09
CA ASN A 169 -9.60 20.97 -2.64
C ASN A 169 -9.23 19.64 -1.99
N MET A 170 -7.93 19.38 -1.78
CA MET A 170 -7.43 18.18 -1.14
C MET A 170 -6.72 18.54 0.18
N ARG A 171 -6.87 17.67 1.18
CA ARG A 171 -6.09 17.70 2.42
C ARG A 171 -5.23 16.45 2.48
N ASP A 172 -3.96 16.63 2.83
CA ASP A 172 -3.03 15.53 3.00
C ASP A 172 -3.02 15.05 4.45
N VAL A 173 -3.06 13.75 4.64
CA VAL A 173 -2.89 13.07 5.92
C VAL A 173 -1.71 12.11 5.80
N VAL A 174 -0.84 12.13 6.78
CA VAL A 174 0.36 11.29 6.87
C VAL A 174 0.40 10.56 8.21
N ILE A 175 1.13 9.45 8.28
CA ILE A 175 1.12 8.58 9.46
C ILE A 175 2.15 8.94 10.53
N ASN A 176 3.10 9.84 10.24
CA ASN A 176 4.13 10.28 11.19
C ASN A 176 4.68 11.66 10.85
N GLN A 177 5.47 12.22 11.76
CA GLN A 177 6.07 13.54 11.62
C GLN A 177 7.14 13.60 10.52
N GLU A 178 7.93 12.56 10.35
CA GLU A 178 8.93 12.49 9.28
C GLU A 178 8.27 12.65 7.90
N ALA A 179 7.19 11.92 7.65
CA ALA A 179 6.41 12.05 6.43
C ALA A 179 5.83 13.47 6.24
N GLN A 180 5.38 14.12 7.34
CA GLN A 180 4.90 15.50 7.32
C GLN A 180 5.99 16.48 6.89
N GLU A 181 7.18 16.38 7.47
CA GLU A 181 8.32 17.22 7.15
C GLU A 181 8.79 17.01 5.70
N GLN A 182 8.91 15.75 5.26
CA GLN A 182 9.30 15.42 3.89
C GLN A 182 8.29 15.95 2.87
N LEU A 183 6.99 15.82 3.14
CA LEU A 183 5.95 16.35 2.26
C LEU A 183 6.02 17.88 2.17
N ALA A 184 6.20 18.55 3.30
CA ALA A 184 6.33 20.02 3.34
C ALA A 184 7.57 20.50 2.57
N LEU A 185 8.72 19.87 2.78
CA LEU A 185 9.98 20.23 2.12
C LEU A 185 9.97 19.96 0.62
N ARG A 186 9.43 18.82 0.19
CA ARG A 186 9.51 18.38 -1.22
C ARG A 186 8.40 18.94 -2.08
N LYS A 187 7.19 19.07 -1.54
CA LYS A 187 5.99 19.46 -2.31
C LYS A 187 5.41 20.82 -1.86
N GLY A 188 5.86 21.35 -0.74
CA GLY A 188 5.28 22.58 -0.19
C GLY A 188 3.81 22.41 0.22
N CYS A 189 3.42 21.21 0.65
CA CYS A 189 2.09 20.88 1.13
C CYS A 189 2.09 20.79 2.65
N SER A 190 1.05 21.32 3.29
CA SER A 190 0.78 21.06 4.69
C SER A 190 -0.05 19.80 4.86
N SER A 191 0.20 19.04 5.92
CA SER A 191 -0.55 17.82 6.21
C SER A 191 -0.91 17.69 7.68
N LEU A 192 -1.87 16.81 7.97
CA LEU A 192 -2.19 16.39 9.33
C LEU A 192 -1.49 15.05 9.60
N VAL A 193 -0.99 14.89 10.82
CA VAL A 193 -0.45 13.60 11.27
C VAL A 193 -1.55 12.83 11.96
N ILE A 194 -1.94 11.69 11.36
CA ILE A 194 -2.85 10.70 11.95
C ILE A 194 -2.12 9.36 11.91
N PRO A 195 -1.51 8.93 13.03
CA PRO A 195 -0.77 7.68 13.06
C PRO A 195 -1.68 6.46 12.87
N ASN A 196 -1.14 5.43 12.23
CA ASN A 196 -1.77 4.11 12.28
C ASN A 196 -1.76 3.62 13.72
N VAL A 197 -2.91 3.28 14.26
CA VAL A 197 -3.06 2.84 15.64
C VAL A 197 -3.61 1.42 15.70
N PHE A 198 -3.32 0.75 16.80
CA PHE A 198 -3.88 -0.53 17.14
C PHE A 198 -5.11 -0.31 18.03
N ASP A 199 -6.14 -1.13 17.87
CA ASP A 199 -7.29 -1.13 18.79
C ASP A 199 -6.91 -1.87 20.07
N PHE A 200 -6.53 -1.12 21.09
CA PHE A 200 -6.13 -1.67 22.39
C PHE A 200 -7.32 -2.04 23.27
N ASP A 201 -8.50 -1.51 22.98
CA ASP A 201 -9.74 -1.83 23.72
C ASP A 201 -10.31 -3.18 23.28
N ASN A 202 -10.09 -3.56 22.01
CA ASN A 202 -10.45 -4.85 21.44
C ASN A 202 -9.21 -5.59 20.91
N PRO A 203 -8.35 -6.10 21.79
CA PRO A 203 -7.15 -6.81 21.36
C PRO A 203 -7.51 -8.09 20.60
N PRO A 204 -6.65 -8.60 19.71
CA PRO A 204 -6.87 -9.87 19.03
C PRO A 204 -7.22 -10.97 20.02
N ALA A 205 -8.10 -11.87 19.61
CA ALA A 205 -8.40 -13.07 20.39
C ALA A 205 -7.10 -13.82 20.74
N SER A 206 -7.05 -14.44 21.92
CA SER A 206 -5.99 -15.39 22.28
C SER A 206 -5.96 -16.54 21.26
N ALA A 207 -4.82 -17.26 21.23
CA ALA A 207 -4.66 -18.42 20.35
C ALA A 207 -5.89 -19.34 20.46
N ASP A 208 -6.52 -19.61 19.33
CA ASP A 208 -7.65 -20.49 19.18
C ASP A 208 -7.22 -21.95 18.90
N GLU A 209 -8.18 -22.83 18.69
CA GLU A 209 -7.92 -24.22 18.37
C GLU A 209 -7.13 -24.38 17.07
N TYR A 210 -7.35 -23.50 16.08
CA TYR A 210 -6.60 -23.47 14.82
C TYR A 210 -5.12 -23.14 15.03
N ALA A 211 -4.82 -22.20 15.92
CA ALA A 211 -3.44 -21.78 16.22
C ALA A 211 -2.72 -22.67 17.22
N SER A 212 -3.43 -23.58 17.90
CA SER A 212 -2.90 -24.37 19.02
C SER A 212 -1.76 -25.33 18.64
N ASP A 213 -1.73 -25.81 17.41
CA ASP A 213 -0.76 -26.77 16.90
C ASP A 213 0.34 -26.15 16.04
N VAL A 214 0.35 -24.83 15.85
CA VAL A 214 1.29 -24.12 14.95
C VAL A 214 2.76 -24.49 15.22
N ARG A 215 3.17 -24.60 16.48
CA ARG A 215 4.55 -24.97 16.84
C ARG A 215 4.92 -26.34 16.30
N LYS A 216 4.02 -27.31 16.44
CA LYS A 216 4.19 -28.68 15.96
C LYS A 216 4.23 -28.73 14.43
N GLU A 217 3.31 -28.01 13.77
CA GLU A 217 3.23 -28.00 12.31
C GLU A 217 4.49 -27.40 11.65
N ILE A 218 5.12 -26.40 12.28
CA ILE A 218 6.38 -25.82 11.79
C ILE A 218 7.63 -26.54 12.35
N GLY A 219 7.45 -27.66 13.06
CA GLY A 219 8.54 -28.51 13.53
C GLY A 219 9.32 -28.00 14.74
N LEU A 220 8.73 -27.15 15.58
CA LEU A 220 9.36 -26.66 16.82
C LEU A 220 9.14 -27.63 17.95
N ALA A 221 10.22 -27.89 18.75
CA ALA A 221 10.14 -28.59 20.02
C ALA A 221 9.49 -27.71 21.11
N GLU A 222 9.03 -28.32 22.19
CA GLU A 222 8.39 -27.60 23.30
C GLU A 222 9.31 -26.56 23.95
N ASP A 223 10.60 -26.88 24.03
CA ASP A 223 11.64 -26.03 24.64
C ASP A 223 12.37 -25.11 23.66
N ASP A 224 12.00 -25.11 22.36
CA ASP A 224 12.55 -24.17 21.40
C ASP A 224 12.06 -22.74 21.68
N PHE A 225 12.94 -21.76 21.46
CA PHE A 225 12.59 -20.36 21.46
C PHE A 225 12.06 -19.97 20.08
N PHE A 226 10.76 -19.75 19.98
CA PHE A 226 10.10 -19.32 18.75
C PHE A 226 10.32 -17.82 18.51
N ILE A 227 11.24 -17.48 17.61
CA ILE A 227 11.53 -16.10 17.19
C ILE A 227 10.79 -15.85 15.90
N LEU A 228 9.70 -15.08 15.96
CA LEU A 228 8.87 -14.78 14.80
C LEU A 228 9.24 -13.44 14.18
N GLN A 229 9.52 -13.42 12.88
CA GLN A 229 9.56 -12.20 12.06
C GLN A 229 8.36 -12.20 11.12
N PRO A 230 7.23 -11.57 11.50
CA PRO A 230 5.98 -11.61 10.75
C PRO A 230 5.99 -10.55 9.63
N THR A 231 6.93 -10.68 8.70
CA THR A 231 7.10 -9.72 7.60
C THR A 231 7.26 -10.44 6.27
N ARG A 232 6.92 -9.75 5.16
CA ARG A 232 7.27 -10.21 3.82
C ARG A 232 8.78 -10.28 3.63
N VAL A 233 9.21 -11.21 2.78
CA VAL A 233 10.64 -11.41 2.44
C VAL A 233 11.06 -10.35 1.42
N VAL A 234 11.33 -9.14 1.90
CA VAL A 234 11.75 -8.00 1.07
C VAL A 234 12.87 -7.22 1.76
N PRO A 235 13.84 -6.62 1.01
CA PRO A 235 15.07 -6.03 1.57
C PRO A 235 14.84 -5.02 2.70
N ARG A 236 13.83 -4.17 2.58
CA ARG A 236 13.50 -3.14 3.58
C ARG A 236 13.06 -3.70 4.95
N LYS A 237 12.84 -5.00 5.05
CA LYS A 237 12.48 -5.66 6.32
C LYS A 237 13.70 -6.15 7.11
N GLY A 238 14.89 -6.10 6.50
CA GLY A 238 16.15 -6.37 7.18
C GLY A 238 16.26 -7.79 7.79
N ILE A 239 15.74 -8.79 7.09
CA ILE A 239 15.71 -10.19 7.58
C ILE A 239 17.10 -10.73 7.81
N GLU A 240 18.08 -10.26 7.04
CA GLU A 240 19.51 -10.58 7.24
C GLU A 240 20.01 -10.21 8.65
N GLN A 241 19.43 -9.18 9.29
CA GLN A 241 19.77 -8.82 10.66
C GLN A 241 19.24 -9.84 11.67
N ALA A 242 18.05 -10.38 11.43
CA ALA A 242 17.48 -11.45 12.29
C ALA A 242 18.29 -12.74 12.18
N ILE A 243 18.70 -13.13 10.97
CA ILE A 243 19.58 -14.30 10.75
C ILE A 243 20.89 -14.12 11.51
N LYS A 244 21.57 -13.00 11.36
CA LYS A 244 22.82 -12.68 12.06
C LYS A 244 22.63 -12.64 13.58
N LEU A 245 21.51 -12.09 14.07
CA LEU A 245 21.19 -12.07 15.49
C LEU A 245 21.10 -13.50 16.05
N VAL A 246 20.36 -14.39 15.39
CA VAL A 246 20.20 -15.78 15.83
C VAL A 246 21.55 -16.52 15.81
N SER A 247 22.36 -16.33 14.76
CA SER A 247 23.73 -16.87 14.68
C SER A 247 24.60 -16.40 15.87
N LEU A 248 24.53 -15.12 16.22
CA LEU A 248 25.31 -14.54 17.33
C LEU A 248 24.86 -15.06 18.71
N LEU A 249 23.58 -15.42 18.88
CA LEU A 249 23.08 -15.98 20.15
C LEU A 249 23.70 -17.31 20.47
N LYS A 250 24.15 -18.10 19.50
CA LYS A 250 24.77 -19.43 19.66
C LYS A 250 23.92 -20.39 20.52
N GLU A 251 22.59 -20.21 20.49
CA GLU A 251 21.65 -21.04 21.23
C GLU A 251 20.87 -21.92 20.24
N PRO A 252 21.12 -23.22 20.18
CA PRO A 252 20.50 -24.10 19.18
C PRO A 252 18.96 -24.20 19.27
N ARG A 253 18.40 -23.81 20.43
CA ARG A 253 16.95 -23.77 20.61
C ARG A 253 16.30 -22.50 20.00
N CYS A 254 17.08 -21.49 19.60
CA CYS A 254 16.54 -20.33 18.90
C CYS A 254 16.16 -20.73 17.48
N LYS A 255 14.88 -20.63 17.15
CA LYS A 255 14.33 -20.94 15.83
C LYS A 255 13.71 -19.70 15.23
N LEU A 256 14.32 -19.17 14.18
CA LEU A 256 13.80 -18.03 13.44
C LEU A 256 12.77 -18.50 12.41
N VAL A 257 11.58 -17.94 12.49
CA VAL A 257 10.50 -18.23 11.55
C VAL A 257 10.08 -16.94 10.84
N ILE A 258 10.10 -16.96 9.52
CA ILE A 258 9.64 -15.87 8.64
C ILE A 258 8.34 -16.33 8.01
N SER A 259 7.24 -15.64 8.33
CA SER A 259 5.88 -16.16 8.08
C SER A 259 5.25 -15.72 6.75
N HIS A 260 5.86 -14.81 6.00
CA HIS A 260 5.26 -14.28 4.77
C HIS A 260 6.17 -14.45 3.57
N ASP A 261 5.55 -14.58 2.39
CA ASP A 261 6.24 -14.65 1.10
C ASP A 261 6.82 -13.28 0.67
N ALA A 262 7.69 -13.30 -0.34
CA ALA A 262 8.23 -12.11 -1.01
C ALA A 262 7.15 -11.30 -1.75
N GLY A 263 6.12 -11.96 -2.25
CA GLY A 263 5.01 -11.36 -2.96
C GLY A 263 5.42 -10.74 -4.29
N ASP A 264 5.13 -9.45 -4.48
CA ASP A 264 5.33 -8.72 -5.74
C ASP A 264 6.77 -8.19 -5.96
N GLU A 265 7.68 -8.36 -5.01
CA GLU A 265 9.05 -7.82 -5.08
C GLU A 265 10.10 -8.84 -5.57
N GLY A 266 9.67 -10.06 -5.97
CA GLY A 266 10.54 -11.11 -6.51
C GLY A 266 11.26 -11.95 -5.45
N TYR A 267 11.96 -13.00 -5.90
CA TYR A 267 12.55 -14.02 -5.03
C TYR A 267 14.10 -13.93 -4.91
N GLU A 268 14.73 -12.94 -5.53
CA GLU A 268 16.19 -12.77 -5.47
C GLU A 268 16.69 -12.59 -4.04
N TYR A 269 15.99 -11.76 -3.27
CA TYR A 269 16.32 -11.52 -1.86
C TYR A 269 16.13 -12.78 -1.00
N LEU A 270 15.10 -13.60 -1.26
CA LEU A 270 14.92 -14.88 -0.60
C LEU A 270 16.14 -15.80 -0.82
N GLY A 271 16.59 -15.94 -2.06
CA GLY A 271 17.77 -16.75 -2.37
C GLY A 271 19.04 -16.28 -1.66
N MET A 272 19.22 -14.95 -1.53
CA MET A 272 20.31 -14.38 -0.76
C MET A 272 20.20 -14.72 0.74
N LEU A 273 19.02 -14.67 1.32
CA LEU A 273 18.78 -15.00 2.73
C LEU A 273 18.99 -16.48 3.02
N GLU A 274 18.55 -17.37 2.14
CA GLU A 274 18.79 -18.81 2.26
C GLU A 274 20.28 -19.16 2.23
N GLN A 275 21.04 -18.46 1.38
CA GLN A 275 22.49 -18.62 1.34
C GLN A 275 23.13 -18.09 2.63
N LEU A 276 22.73 -16.91 3.10
CA LEU A 276 23.23 -16.33 4.36
C LEU A 276 22.92 -17.23 5.55
N ALA A 277 21.70 -17.79 5.65
CA ALA A 277 21.33 -18.70 6.73
C ALA A 277 22.24 -19.94 6.78
N LYS A 278 22.56 -20.52 5.61
CA LYS A 278 23.52 -21.64 5.50
C LYS A 278 24.93 -21.25 5.96
N GLU A 279 25.41 -20.07 5.56
CA GLU A 279 26.73 -19.55 5.94
C GLU A 279 26.83 -19.28 7.44
N GLU A 280 25.77 -18.76 8.04
CA GLU A 280 25.68 -18.45 9.46
C GLU A 280 25.33 -19.67 10.34
N GLY A 281 24.94 -20.79 9.74
CA GLY A 281 24.58 -22.03 10.45
C GLY A 281 23.23 -21.96 11.20
N VAL A 282 22.28 -21.20 10.64
CA VAL A 282 20.95 -20.95 11.21
C VAL A 282 19.87 -21.65 10.39
#